data_47b1b670b7f9c8ce52144b6c5d34855b
#
_entry.id   47b1b670b7f9c8ce52144b6c5d34855b
#
_cell.length_a   1.000
_cell.length_b   1.000
_cell.length_c   1.000
_cell.angle_alpha   90.00
_cell.angle_beta   90.00
_cell.angle_gamma   90.00
#
_symmetry.space_group_name_H-M   'P 1'
#
loop_
_entity.id
_entity.type
_entity.pdbx_description
1 polymer ?
#
loop_
_entity_poly.entity_id
_entity_poly.type
_entity_poly.pdbx_seq_one_letter_code
_entity_poly.pdbx_strand_id
1 'polypeptide(L)'
;MELNLIMAIVNRDRHETMENICHNLKLPLTLTMMCQGTATMEHLSLYGLIPTEKALLTVVADREQTQRLMRAAKLRMFIDIPGNGIMLSIPIKSVGGGRTMAYLTDNKTPSGDKIKMEFPHELIYVILNEGNSDLVMHAARSAGATGGTVLAGKGTGAKEAERFLGISLANEKDVVLIVSEAEKKSAIMKAIVEQAGPQTKAGAICFSLPVSQVAGLRQIDKDEDETPAEE
;
A
#
# COMPACT_ATOMS: atom_id res chain seq x y z
N MET A 1 16.16 7.80 16.08
CA MET A 1 16.14 7.64 14.62
C MET A 1 14.85 6.94 14.27
N GLU A 2 14.05 7.52 13.41
CA GLU A 2 12.79 6.96 12.95
C GLU A 2 13.06 6.08 11.74
N LEU A 3 12.67 4.79 11.81
CA LEU A 3 12.70 3.87 10.68
C LEU A 3 11.33 3.80 10.03
N ASN A 4 11.32 3.74 8.71
CA ASN A 4 10.11 3.61 7.90
C ASN A 4 10.21 2.40 6.99
N LEU A 5 9.10 1.68 6.82
CA LEU A 5 8.89 0.76 5.73
C LEU A 5 8.39 1.56 4.54
N ILE A 6 9.16 1.59 3.47
CA ILE A 6 8.74 2.19 2.22
C ILE A 6 8.15 1.09 1.34
N MET A 7 6.98 1.35 0.79
CA MET A 7 6.31 0.50 -0.18
C MET A 7 6.14 1.29 -1.48
N ALA A 8 6.71 0.80 -2.58
CA ALA A 8 6.57 1.40 -3.91
C ALA A 8 5.89 0.40 -4.84
N ILE A 9 4.70 0.75 -5.32
CA ILE A 9 3.95 -0.02 -6.32
C ILE A 9 4.12 0.70 -7.65
N VAL A 10 4.80 0.04 -8.58
CA VAL A 10 5.13 0.60 -9.90
C VAL A 10 4.73 -0.36 -11.01
N ASN A 11 4.74 0.09 -12.26
CA ASN A 11 4.58 -0.80 -13.40
C ASN A 11 5.71 -1.84 -13.43
N ARG A 12 5.38 -3.07 -13.82
CA ARG A 12 6.33 -4.19 -13.83
C ARG A 12 7.60 -3.90 -14.64
N ASP A 13 7.47 -3.22 -15.77
CA ASP A 13 8.60 -2.83 -16.63
C ASP A 13 9.52 -1.78 -16.00
N ARG A 14 9.11 -1.14 -14.90
CA ARG A 14 9.85 -0.08 -14.21
C ARG A 14 10.44 -0.48 -12.85
N HIS A 15 10.27 -1.73 -12.42
CA HIS A 15 10.76 -2.17 -11.10
C HIS A 15 12.28 -2.10 -10.99
N GLU A 16 13.03 -2.47 -12.04
CA GLU A 16 14.50 -2.38 -12.06
C GLU A 16 15.00 -0.94 -11.89
N THR A 17 14.28 0.04 -12.45
CA THR A 17 14.62 1.45 -12.24
C THR A 17 14.50 1.84 -10.77
N MET A 18 13.45 1.37 -10.09
CA MET A 18 13.27 1.61 -8.67
C MET A 18 14.33 0.89 -7.82
N GLU A 19 14.65 -0.36 -8.14
CA GLU A 19 15.73 -1.11 -7.48
C GLU A 19 17.08 -0.40 -7.61
N ASN A 20 17.41 0.10 -8.80
CA ASN A 20 18.62 0.87 -9.04
C ASN A 20 18.64 2.18 -8.22
N ILE A 21 17.52 2.85 -8.04
CA ILE A 21 17.43 4.02 -7.16
C ILE A 21 17.75 3.62 -5.71
N CYS A 22 17.15 2.53 -5.20
CA CYS A 22 17.42 2.02 -3.86
C CYS A 22 18.89 1.62 -3.68
N HIS A 23 19.46 0.92 -4.63
CA HIS A 23 20.87 0.52 -4.62
C HIS A 23 21.81 1.73 -4.57
N ASN A 24 21.57 2.75 -5.41
CA ASN A 24 22.38 3.98 -5.44
C ASN A 24 22.30 4.77 -4.13
N LEU A 25 21.18 4.67 -3.42
CA LEU A 25 20.99 5.27 -2.10
C LEU A 25 21.53 4.37 -0.96
N LYS A 26 22.11 3.20 -1.29
CA LYS A 26 22.64 2.21 -0.35
C LYS A 26 21.60 1.80 0.71
N LEU A 27 20.33 1.60 0.27
CA LEU A 27 19.26 1.19 1.16
C LEU A 27 19.41 -0.30 1.50
N PRO A 28 19.34 -0.67 2.79
CA PRO A 28 19.36 -2.06 3.20
C PRO A 28 18.05 -2.75 2.88
N LEU A 29 18.09 -4.05 2.59
CA LEU A 29 16.94 -4.92 2.50
C LEU A 29 15.85 -4.43 1.53
N THR A 30 16.11 -4.59 0.24
CA THR A 30 15.09 -4.39 -0.80
C THR A 30 14.45 -5.72 -1.16
N LEU A 31 13.11 -5.77 -1.16
CA LEU A 31 12.33 -6.93 -1.56
C LEU A 31 11.32 -6.52 -2.64
N THR A 32 11.31 -7.25 -3.75
CA THR A 32 10.38 -7.04 -4.86
C THR A 32 9.43 -8.21 -5.01
N MET A 33 8.13 -7.92 -5.16
CA MET A 33 7.07 -8.90 -5.36
C MET A 33 6.20 -8.47 -6.54
N MET A 34 5.75 -9.44 -7.35
CA MET A 34 4.80 -9.17 -8.43
C MET A 34 3.39 -9.03 -7.87
N CYS A 35 2.63 -8.10 -8.43
CA CYS A 35 1.28 -7.80 -7.98
C CYS A 35 0.40 -7.28 -9.13
N GLN A 36 -0.89 -7.09 -8.87
CA GLN A 36 -1.85 -6.59 -9.85
C GLN A 36 -2.58 -5.36 -9.32
N GLY A 37 -2.75 -4.35 -10.17
CA GLY A 37 -3.59 -3.20 -9.88
C GLY A 37 -5.07 -3.55 -10.05
N THR A 38 -5.93 -2.97 -9.21
CA THR A 38 -7.39 -3.19 -9.26
C THR A 38 -8.15 -2.06 -9.96
N ALA A 39 -7.47 -1.13 -10.63
CA ALA A 39 -8.12 -0.05 -11.35
C ALA A 39 -9.06 -0.61 -12.42
N THR A 40 -10.31 -0.10 -12.46
CA THR A 40 -11.29 -0.52 -13.46
C THR A 40 -10.93 0.03 -14.84
N MET A 41 -11.42 -0.63 -15.92
CA MET A 41 -11.22 -0.14 -17.29
C MET A 41 -11.73 1.29 -17.50
N GLU A 42 -12.82 1.67 -16.82
CA GLU A 42 -13.37 3.03 -16.88
C GLU A 42 -12.39 4.06 -16.31
N HIS A 43 -11.81 3.78 -15.14
CA HIS A 43 -10.78 4.64 -14.54
C HIS A 43 -9.51 4.70 -15.38
N LEU A 44 -9.06 3.56 -15.92
CA LEU A 44 -7.87 3.53 -16.77
C LEU A 44 -8.07 4.29 -18.06
N SER A 45 -9.26 4.19 -18.68
CA SER A 45 -9.58 4.87 -19.93
C SER A 45 -9.61 6.40 -19.79
N LEU A 46 -10.05 6.93 -18.63
CA LEU A 46 -10.01 8.37 -18.33
C LEU A 46 -8.60 8.96 -18.41
N TYR A 47 -7.56 8.14 -18.16
CA TYR A 47 -6.16 8.55 -18.24
C TYR A 47 -5.43 7.98 -19.45
N GLY A 48 -6.14 7.33 -20.39
CA GLY A 48 -5.51 6.66 -21.53
C GLY A 48 -4.58 5.50 -21.14
N LEU A 49 -4.80 4.87 -19.97
CA LEU A 49 -3.98 3.80 -19.43
C LEU A 49 -4.55 2.42 -19.76
N ILE A 50 -3.68 1.42 -19.85
CA ILE A 50 -4.03 0.01 -20.02
C ILE A 50 -3.76 -0.73 -18.70
N PRO A 51 -4.57 -1.75 -18.33
CA PRO A 51 -4.25 -2.61 -17.19
C PRO A 51 -2.86 -3.19 -17.33
N THR A 52 -2.00 -2.94 -16.37
CA THR A 52 -0.64 -3.44 -16.37
C THR A 52 -0.35 -4.24 -15.11
N GLU A 53 0.47 -5.27 -15.26
CA GLU A 53 1.07 -5.94 -14.12
C GLU A 53 1.92 -4.93 -13.34
N LYS A 54 1.88 -5.04 -12.02
CA LYS A 54 2.60 -4.17 -11.10
C LYS A 54 3.67 -4.95 -10.35
N ALA A 55 4.65 -4.23 -9.84
CA ALA A 55 5.60 -4.74 -8.87
C ALA A 55 5.49 -3.91 -7.59
N LEU A 56 5.42 -4.60 -6.46
CA LEU A 56 5.58 -4.00 -5.13
C LEU A 56 7.02 -4.17 -4.69
N LEU A 57 7.68 -3.06 -4.46
CA LEU A 57 9.01 -3.00 -3.89
C LEU A 57 8.92 -2.48 -2.47
N THR A 58 9.52 -3.19 -1.52
CA THR A 58 9.59 -2.79 -0.12
C THR A 58 11.03 -2.60 0.31
N VAL A 59 11.28 -1.57 1.10
CA VAL A 59 12.59 -1.26 1.64
C VAL A 59 12.46 -0.56 2.99
N VAL A 60 13.41 -0.82 3.90
CA VAL A 60 13.50 -0.09 5.17
C VAL A 60 14.48 1.07 5.02
N ALA A 61 14.06 2.24 5.47
CA ALA A 61 14.84 3.47 5.36
C ALA A 61 14.69 4.35 6.61
N ASP A 62 15.72 5.09 6.96
CA ASP A 62 15.61 6.15 7.96
C ASP A 62 14.90 7.39 7.36
N ARG A 63 14.64 8.41 8.18
CA ARG A 63 13.95 9.62 7.76
C ARG A 63 14.64 10.34 6.60
N GLU A 64 15.96 10.45 6.63
CA GLU A 64 16.72 11.13 5.57
C GLU A 64 16.71 10.31 4.27
N GLN A 65 16.96 9.01 4.38
CA GLN A 65 16.89 8.08 3.25
C GLN A 65 15.49 8.05 2.63
N THR A 66 14.42 8.08 3.45
CA THR A 66 13.03 8.17 3.01
C THR A 66 12.81 9.41 2.14
N GLN A 67 13.23 10.58 2.62
CA GLN A 67 13.10 11.83 1.85
C GLN A 67 13.87 11.81 0.53
N ARG A 68 15.11 11.27 0.55
CA ARG A 68 15.93 11.13 -0.66
C ARG A 68 15.28 10.19 -1.68
N LEU A 69 14.75 9.05 -1.20
CA LEU A 69 14.07 8.07 -2.05
C LEU A 69 12.79 8.64 -2.67
N MET A 70 11.93 9.29 -1.86
CA MET A 70 10.72 9.96 -2.34
C MET A 70 11.03 11.01 -3.42
N ARG A 71 12.05 11.84 -3.20
CA ARG A 71 12.50 12.83 -4.19
C ARG A 71 13.01 12.16 -5.47
N ALA A 72 13.83 11.10 -5.36
CA ALA A 72 14.35 10.38 -6.51
C ALA A 72 13.24 9.72 -7.34
N ALA A 73 12.23 9.14 -6.68
CA ALA A 73 11.08 8.56 -7.34
C ALA A 73 10.25 9.60 -8.10
N LYS A 74 10.04 10.78 -7.52
CA LYS A 74 9.36 11.90 -8.20
C LYS A 74 10.14 12.37 -9.44
N LEU A 75 11.44 12.56 -9.33
CA LEU A 75 12.26 13.12 -10.40
C LEU A 75 12.60 12.12 -11.52
N ARG A 76 12.84 10.84 -11.18
CA ARG A 76 13.31 9.83 -12.15
C ARG A 76 12.21 8.92 -12.68
N MET A 77 11.17 8.70 -11.87
CA MET A 77 10.07 7.82 -12.24
C MET A 77 8.77 8.59 -12.49
N PHE A 78 8.75 9.89 -12.21
CA PHE A 78 7.55 10.72 -12.35
C PHE A 78 6.35 10.07 -11.64
N ILE A 79 6.58 9.57 -10.42
CA ILE A 79 5.60 8.76 -9.69
C ILE A 79 4.33 9.58 -9.32
N ASP A 80 4.43 10.90 -9.34
CA ASP A 80 3.29 11.82 -9.13
C ASP A 80 2.33 11.88 -10.34
N ILE A 81 2.74 11.34 -11.50
CA ILE A 81 1.87 11.27 -12.68
C ILE A 81 0.97 10.04 -12.53
N PRO A 82 -0.37 10.18 -12.69
CA PRO A 82 -1.29 9.05 -12.63
C PRO A 82 -0.86 7.91 -13.55
N GLY A 83 -0.94 6.67 -13.05
CA GLY A 83 -0.54 5.47 -13.78
C GLY A 83 0.92 5.04 -13.60
N ASN A 84 1.81 5.93 -13.19
CA ASN A 84 3.23 5.59 -13.01
C ASN A 84 3.52 4.82 -11.73
N GLY A 85 2.64 4.90 -10.73
CA GLY A 85 2.77 4.15 -9.49
C GLY A 85 2.31 4.94 -8.25
N ILE A 86 2.53 4.34 -7.11
CA ILE A 86 2.31 4.95 -5.80
C ILE A 86 3.44 4.56 -4.86
N MET A 87 3.87 5.45 -4.00
CA MET A 87 4.87 5.19 -2.97
C MET A 87 4.37 5.67 -1.61
N LEU A 88 4.54 4.83 -0.60
CA LEU A 88 4.09 5.04 0.76
C LEU A 88 5.26 4.93 1.73
N SER A 89 5.24 5.73 2.78
CA SER A 89 6.13 5.62 3.94
C SER A 89 5.32 5.31 5.19
N ILE A 90 5.61 4.19 5.81
CA ILE A 90 4.91 3.65 6.99
C ILE A 90 5.90 3.61 8.14
N PRO A 91 5.67 4.32 9.27
CA PRO A 91 6.59 4.31 10.39
C PRO A 91 6.65 2.93 11.07
N ILE A 92 7.87 2.45 11.32
CA ILE A 92 8.12 1.19 12.02
C ILE A 92 8.12 1.45 13.53
N LYS A 93 7.21 0.82 14.25
CA LYS A 93 7.08 0.98 15.69
C LYS A 93 8.16 0.25 16.50
N SER A 94 8.57 -0.94 16.04
CA SER A 94 9.56 -1.77 16.74
C SER A 94 10.26 -2.72 15.77
N VAL A 95 11.52 -3.05 16.09
CA VAL A 95 12.34 -4.01 15.33
C VAL A 95 12.77 -5.12 16.28
N GLY A 96 12.61 -6.37 15.86
CA GLY A 96 13.03 -7.54 16.62
C GLY A 96 14.53 -7.80 16.47
N GLY A 97 15.24 -7.91 17.62
CA GLY A 97 16.65 -8.28 17.67
C GLY A 97 17.65 -7.12 17.46
N GLY A 98 18.64 -7.02 18.34
CA GLY A 98 19.65 -5.95 18.30
C GLY A 98 20.53 -5.98 17.04
N ARG A 99 20.83 -7.16 16.50
CA ARG A 99 21.62 -7.29 15.24
C ARG A 99 20.83 -6.77 14.03
N THR A 100 19.52 -7.05 13.97
CA THR A 100 18.64 -6.53 12.92
C THR A 100 18.56 -5.01 13.00
N MET A 101 18.37 -4.46 14.20
CA MET A 101 18.38 -3.01 14.41
C MET A 101 19.69 -2.39 13.95
N ALA A 102 20.85 -2.93 14.37
CA ALA A 102 22.16 -2.44 13.96
C ALA A 102 22.35 -2.44 12.44
N TYR A 103 21.91 -3.49 11.77
CA TYR A 103 21.95 -3.59 10.30
C TYR A 103 21.07 -2.52 9.63
N LEU A 104 19.82 -2.38 10.07
CA LEU A 104 18.87 -1.43 9.49
C LEU A 104 19.23 0.04 9.76
N THR A 105 19.99 0.30 10.82
CA THR A 105 20.38 1.66 11.22
C THR A 105 21.82 2.01 10.87
N ASP A 106 22.54 1.12 10.19
CA ASP A 106 23.98 1.26 9.93
C ASP A 106 24.76 1.58 11.22
N ASN A 107 24.43 0.82 12.29
CA ASN A 107 24.98 0.99 13.64
C ASN A 107 24.75 2.38 14.29
N LYS A 108 23.88 3.22 13.73
CA LYS A 108 23.50 4.49 14.35
C LYS A 108 22.57 4.24 15.55
N THR A 109 22.77 4.98 16.62
CA THR A 109 21.89 4.89 17.80
C THR A 109 20.51 5.48 17.49
N PRO A 110 19.40 4.73 17.72
CA PRO A 110 18.06 5.27 17.55
C PRO A 110 17.84 6.49 18.46
N SER A 111 17.33 7.59 17.94
CA SER A 111 16.86 8.69 18.77
C SER A 111 15.59 8.25 19.49
N GLY A 112 15.42 8.66 20.75
CA GLY A 112 14.25 8.31 21.56
C GLY A 112 12.96 9.08 21.20
N ASP A 113 12.86 9.65 20.00
CA ASP A 113 11.72 10.42 19.56
C ASP A 113 10.46 9.55 19.48
N LYS A 114 9.36 10.05 20.03
CA LYS A 114 8.07 9.40 19.91
C LYS A 114 7.59 9.43 18.44
N ILE A 115 7.24 8.26 17.93
CA ILE A 115 6.67 8.13 16.58
C ILE A 115 5.27 8.76 16.59
N LYS A 116 5.06 9.76 15.73
CA LYS A 116 3.71 10.26 15.45
C LYS A 116 2.95 9.17 14.69
N MET A 117 1.74 8.83 15.16
CA MET A 117 0.91 7.76 14.59
C MET A 117 -0.37 8.29 13.91
N GLU A 118 -0.57 9.60 13.91
CA GLU A 118 -1.71 10.25 13.26
C GLU A 118 -1.23 10.99 12.02
N PHE A 119 -1.70 10.55 10.88
CA PHE A 119 -1.38 11.10 9.56
C PHE A 119 -2.65 11.20 8.71
N PRO A 120 -2.65 12.04 7.65
CA PRO A 120 -3.84 12.23 6.80
C PRO A 120 -4.21 11.01 5.96
N HIS A 121 -3.30 10.04 5.80
CA HIS A 121 -3.55 8.83 5.01
C HIS A 121 -3.32 7.56 5.82
N GLU A 122 -4.04 6.52 5.45
CA GLU A 122 -3.95 5.17 6.01
C GLU A 122 -3.80 4.15 4.90
N LEU A 123 -3.04 3.09 5.17
CA LEU A 123 -3.02 1.88 4.35
C LEU A 123 -3.91 0.83 5.00
N ILE A 124 -5.02 0.50 4.36
CA ILE A 124 -5.88 -0.60 4.76
C ILE A 124 -5.29 -1.87 4.14
N TYR A 125 -4.92 -2.81 5.01
CA TYR A 125 -4.34 -4.10 4.68
C TYR A 125 -5.39 -5.17 4.88
N VAL A 126 -5.78 -5.86 3.81
CA VAL A 126 -6.85 -6.87 3.83
C VAL A 126 -6.26 -8.22 3.44
N ILE A 127 -6.45 -9.22 4.29
CA ILE A 127 -6.09 -10.62 4.01
C ILE A 127 -7.38 -11.39 3.78
N LEU A 128 -7.47 -12.13 2.68
CA LEU A 128 -8.69 -12.84 2.30
C LEU A 128 -8.38 -14.18 1.61
N ASN A 129 -9.40 -15.00 1.40
CA ASN A 129 -9.27 -16.21 0.62
C ASN A 129 -9.04 -15.88 -0.87
N GLU A 130 -8.08 -16.55 -1.50
CA GLU A 130 -7.72 -16.35 -2.91
C GLU A 130 -8.95 -16.30 -3.83
N GLY A 131 -8.88 -15.45 -4.87
CA GLY A 131 -9.91 -15.29 -5.88
C GLY A 131 -11.16 -14.51 -5.45
N ASN A 132 -11.13 -13.84 -4.29
CA ASN A 132 -12.24 -13.01 -3.80
C ASN A 132 -11.90 -11.51 -3.70
N SER A 133 -10.81 -11.08 -4.31
CA SER A 133 -10.36 -9.69 -4.30
C SER A 133 -11.40 -8.72 -4.89
N ASP A 134 -12.14 -9.13 -5.91
CA ASP A 134 -13.21 -8.33 -6.51
C ASP A 134 -14.34 -8.02 -5.53
N LEU A 135 -14.73 -8.98 -4.66
CA LEU A 135 -15.74 -8.77 -3.64
C LEU A 135 -15.29 -7.71 -2.62
N VAL A 136 -14.04 -7.82 -2.16
CA VAL A 136 -13.43 -6.84 -1.25
C VAL A 136 -13.36 -5.46 -1.91
N MET A 137 -12.91 -5.38 -3.16
CA MET A 137 -12.79 -4.11 -3.87
C MET A 137 -14.14 -3.48 -4.20
N HIS A 138 -15.18 -4.29 -4.48
CA HIS A 138 -16.55 -3.78 -4.64
C HIS A 138 -17.04 -3.12 -3.34
N ALA A 139 -16.89 -3.82 -2.21
CA ALA A 139 -17.23 -3.28 -0.89
C ALA A 139 -16.44 -2.00 -0.57
N ALA A 140 -15.13 -2.00 -0.83
CA ALA A 140 -14.29 -0.84 -0.56
C ALA A 140 -14.67 0.38 -1.41
N ARG A 141 -14.93 0.18 -2.71
CA ARG A 141 -15.34 1.27 -3.62
C ARG A 141 -16.69 1.86 -3.24
N SER A 142 -17.67 1.05 -2.81
CA SER A 142 -18.97 1.56 -2.35
C SER A 142 -18.86 2.52 -1.16
N ALA A 143 -17.73 2.45 -0.42
CA ALA A 143 -17.41 3.31 0.71
C ALA A 143 -16.34 4.38 0.40
N GLY A 144 -16.01 4.60 -0.88
CA GLY A 144 -15.14 5.69 -1.34
C GLY A 144 -13.67 5.34 -1.55
N ALA A 145 -13.30 4.04 -1.61
CA ALA A 145 -11.95 3.66 -2.04
C ALA A 145 -11.79 3.89 -3.54
N THR A 146 -10.66 4.49 -3.94
CA THR A 146 -10.36 4.81 -5.35
C THR A 146 -9.75 3.63 -6.11
N GLY A 147 -9.07 2.73 -5.40
CA GLY A 147 -8.40 1.56 -5.98
C GLY A 147 -7.63 0.77 -4.93
N GLY A 148 -6.98 -0.28 -5.37
CA GLY A 148 -6.14 -1.11 -4.52
C GLY A 148 -5.13 -1.91 -5.34
N THR A 149 -4.29 -2.65 -4.65
CA THR A 149 -3.29 -3.56 -5.24
C THR A 149 -3.46 -4.93 -4.63
N VAL A 150 -3.53 -5.95 -5.46
CA VAL A 150 -3.66 -7.35 -5.03
C VAL A 150 -2.31 -8.05 -5.13
N LEU A 151 -1.95 -8.76 -4.05
CA LEU A 151 -0.78 -9.61 -3.94
C LEU A 151 -1.24 -11.03 -3.64
N ALA A 152 -0.69 -12.01 -4.33
CA ALA A 152 -0.87 -13.41 -3.96
C ALA A 152 0.04 -13.78 -2.78
N GLY A 153 -0.48 -14.52 -1.83
CA GLY A 153 0.22 -14.94 -0.63
C GLY A 153 -0.12 -16.36 -0.21
N LYS A 154 0.66 -16.89 0.72
CA LYS A 154 0.40 -18.20 1.32
C LYS A 154 0.29 -18.08 2.83
N GLY A 155 -0.86 -18.49 3.37
CA GLY A 155 -1.08 -18.54 4.82
C GLY A 155 -0.39 -19.75 5.44
N THR A 156 0.38 -19.55 6.52
CA THR A 156 1.12 -20.62 7.20
C THR A 156 0.57 -20.98 8.59
N GLY A 157 -0.40 -20.22 9.13
CA GLY A 157 -0.92 -20.33 10.50
C GLY A 157 -2.35 -20.88 10.65
N ALA A 158 -2.78 -21.70 9.70
CA ALA A 158 -4.20 -22.00 9.47
C ALA A 158 -4.96 -22.64 10.63
N LYS A 159 -4.43 -23.72 11.26
CA LYS A 159 -5.27 -24.62 12.09
C LYS A 159 -5.76 -24.02 13.42
N GLU A 160 -5.00 -23.15 14.06
CA GLU A 160 -5.42 -22.52 15.33
C GLU A 160 -6.34 -21.33 15.09
N ALA A 161 -6.07 -20.54 14.05
CA ALA A 161 -6.93 -19.43 13.67
C ALA A 161 -8.29 -19.90 13.12
N GLU A 162 -8.35 -21.05 12.43
CA GLU A 162 -9.61 -21.70 12.01
C GLU A 162 -10.53 -21.99 13.20
N ARG A 163 -9.97 -22.52 14.29
CA ARG A 163 -10.74 -22.83 15.50
C ARG A 163 -11.22 -21.59 16.22
N PHE A 164 -10.43 -20.53 16.21
CA PHE A 164 -10.75 -19.31 16.96
C PHE A 164 -11.72 -18.39 16.20
N LEU A 165 -11.53 -18.27 14.88
CA LEU A 165 -12.33 -17.36 14.04
C LEU A 165 -13.50 -18.05 13.33
N GLY A 166 -13.58 -19.39 13.39
CA GLY A 166 -14.62 -20.18 12.69
C GLY A 166 -14.51 -20.11 11.17
N ILE A 167 -13.32 -19.86 10.64
CA ILE A 167 -13.08 -19.62 9.21
C ILE A 167 -12.27 -20.78 8.65
N SER A 168 -12.71 -21.37 7.53
CA SER A 168 -11.86 -22.26 6.74
C SER A 168 -10.76 -21.44 6.08
N LEU A 169 -9.52 -21.62 6.51
CA LEU A 169 -8.36 -20.94 5.96
C LEU A 169 -7.80 -21.77 4.81
N ALA A 170 -8.21 -21.51 3.57
CA ALA A 170 -7.49 -21.99 2.41
C ALA A 170 -5.99 -21.62 2.53
N ASN A 171 -5.09 -22.50 2.10
CA ASN A 171 -3.65 -22.23 2.20
C ASN A 171 -3.22 -21.03 1.34
N GLU A 172 -3.96 -20.73 0.28
CA GLU A 172 -3.71 -19.62 -0.64
C GLU A 172 -4.57 -18.43 -0.27
N LYS A 173 -3.92 -17.27 -0.20
CA LYS A 173 -4.50 -16.01 0.24
C LYS A 173 -4.21 -14.92 -0.77
N ASP A 174 -5.14 -14.00 -0.90
CA ASP A 174 -4.86 -12.70 -1.47
C ASP A 174 -4.64 -11.68 -0.35
N VAL A 175 -3.81 -10.70 -0.63
CA VAL A 175 -3.67 -9.49 0.17
C VAL A 175 -4.08 -8.31 -0.68
N VAL A 176 -5.04 -7.53 -0.21
CA VAL A 176 -5.43 -6.28 -0.88
C VAL A 176 -4.94 -5.10 -0.07
N LEU A 177 -4.17 -4.23 -0.74
CA LEU A 177 -3.65 -2.99 -0.21
C LEU A 177 -4.49 -1.82 -0.74
N ILE A 178 -5.10 -1.05 0.16
CA ILE A 178 -5.94 0.10 -0.20
C ILE A 178 -5.40 1.32 0.54
N VAL A 179 -4.99 2.35 -0.19
CA VAL A 179 -4.61 3.64 0.39
C VAL A 179 -5.85 4.53 0.45
N SER A 180 -6.12 5.11 1.59
CA SER A 180 -7.27 6.00 1.80
C SER A 180 -6.89 7.22 2.63
N GLU A 181 -7.69 8.26 2.55
CA GLU A 181 -7.71 9.32 3.55
C GLU A 181 -8.11 8.72 4.91
N ALA A 182 -7.52 9.23 5.99
CA ALA A 182 -7.78 8.73 7.35
C ALA A 182 -9.26 8.85 7.74
N GLU A 183 -9.96 9.86 7.24
CA GLU A 183 -11.38 10.09 7.49
C GLU A 183 -12.27 9.01 6.86
N LYS A 184 -11.91 8.51 5.67
CA LYS A 184 -12.67 7.49 4.93
C LYS A 184 -12.38 6.06 5.40
N LYS A 185 -11.26 5.84 6.09
CA LYS A 185 -10.80 4.53 6.55
C LYS A 185 -11.88 3.71 7.24
N SER A 186 -12.54 4.29 8.22
CA SER A 186 -13.54 3.57 9.05
C SER A 186 -14.74 3.11 8.25
N ALA A 187 -15.22 3.91 7.30
CA ALA A 187 -16.32 3.55 6.40
C ALA A 187 -15.91 2.42 5.45
N ILE A 188 -14.71 2.50 4.88
CA ILE A 188 -14.18 1.47 3.97
C ILE A 188 -14.00 0.14 4.71
N MET A 189 -13.36 0.14 5.87
CA MET A 189 -13.16 -1.07 6.67
C MET A 189 -14.49 -1.70 7.09
N LYS A 190 -15.48 -0.89 7.50
CA LYS A 190 -16.81 -1.37 7.85
C LYS A 190 -17.49 -2.06 6.66
N ALA A 191 -17.48 -1.44 5.48
CA ALA A 191 -18.06 -2.02 4.26
C ALA A 191 -17.39 -3.36 3.89
N ILE A 192 -16.06 -3.46 4.00
CA ILE A 192 -15.32 -4.70 3.78
C ILE A 192 -15.76 -5.79 4.75
N VAL A 193 -15.84 -5.49 6.06
CA VAL A 193 -16.24 -6.46 7.08
C VAL A 193 -17.68 -6.93 6.88
N GLU A 194 -18.60 -6.05 6.52
CA GLU A 194 -20.01 -6.37 6.31
C GLU A 194 -20.24 -7.22 5.05
N GLN A 195 -19.56 -6.92 3.94
CA GLN A 195 -19.83 -7.55 2.64
C GLN A 195 -18.87 -8.68 2.28
N ALA A 196 -17.64 -8.65 2.79
CA ALA A 196 -16.58 -9.61 2.48
C ALA A 196 -15.90 -10.22 3.72
N GLY A 197 -16.39 -9.92 4.92
CA GLY A 197 -15.77 -10.30 6.20
C GLY A 197 -15.73 -11.79 6.49
N PRO A 198 -15.34 -12.18 7.72
CA PRO A 198 -15.05 -13.57 8.11
C PRO A 198 -16.18 -14.57 7.87
N GLN A 199 -17.43 -14.12 7.88
CA GLN A 199 -18.63 -14.96 7.69
C GLN A 199 -18.99 -15.16 6.20
N THR A 200 -18.23 -14.61 5.26
CA THR A 200 -18.45 -14.73 3.83
C THR A 200 -17.43 -15.69 3.19
N LYS A 201 -17.63 -16.03 1.91
CA LYS A 201 -16.67 -16.85 1.15
C LYS A 201 -15.28 -16.19 1.06
N ALA A 202 -15.21 -14.85 1.08
CA ALA A 202 -13.95 -14.13 1.06
C ALA A 202 -13.17 -14.28 2.38
N GLY A 203 -13.87 -14.43 3.51
CA GLY A 203 -13.24 -14.58 4.82
C GLY A 203 -12.26 -13.45 5.16
N ALA A 204 -12.55 -12.24 4.69
CA ALA A 204 -11.63 -11.11 4.78
C ALA A 204 -11.45 -10.61 6.22
N ILE A 205 -10.21 -10.39 6.60
CA ILE A 205 -9.82 -9.66 7.81
C ILE A 205 -9.04 -8.41 7.37
N CYS A 206 -9.25 -7.28 8.03
CA CYS A 206 -8.58 -6.05 7.67
C CYS A 206 -8.08 -5.28 8.90
N PHE A 207 -6.99 -4.57 8.72
CA PHE A 207 -6.43 -3.62 9.68
C PHE A 207 -5.81 -2.44 8.95
N SER A 208 -5.55 -1.35 9.64
CA SER A 208 -4.94 -0.17 9.02
C SER A 208 -3.57 0.15 9.62
N LEU A 209 -2.73 0.75 8.79
CA LEU A 209 -1.40 1.23 9.12
C LEU A 209 -1.32 2.72 8.77
N PRO A 210 -0.74 3.57 9.65
CA PRO A 210 -0.62 4.99 9.38
C PRO A 210 0.41 5.23 8.27
N VAL A 211 0.10 6.14 7.33
CA VAL A 211 0.98 6.49 6.22
C VAL A 211 1.52 7.90 6.44
N SER A 212 2.81 8.00 6.72
CA SER A 212 3.46 9.28 7.00
C SER A 212 3.72 10.14 5.76
N GLN A 213 3.92 9.51 4.61
CA GLN A 213 4.10 10.18 3.32
C GLN A 213 3.50 9.32 2.20
N VAL A 214 2.93 9.98 1.20
CA VAL A 214 2.41 9.35 -0.01
C VAL A 214 2.84 10.15 -1.23
N ALA A 215 3.12 9.46 -2.32
CA ALA A 215 3.35 10.04 -3.66
C ALA A 215 2.58 9.22 -4.69
N GLY A 216 2.05 9.87 -5.73
CA GLY A 216 1.26 9.21 -6.79
C GLY A 216 -0.23 9.05 -6.47
N LEU A 217 -0.71 9.57 -5.35
CA LEU A 217 -2.14 9.59 -5.00
C LEU A 217 -2.76 10.94 -5.41
N ARG A 218 -2.82 11.22 -6.71
CA ARG A 218 -3.57 12.38 -7.22
C ARG A 218 -4.99 11.95 -7.58
N GLN A 219 -5.97 12.63 -6.98
CA GLN A 219 -7.33 12.72 -7.51
C GLN A 219 -7.36 13.93 -8.44
N ILE A 220 -7.91 13.79 -9.64
CA ILE A 220 -8.30 14.94 -10.44
C ILE A 220 -9.67 15.35 -9.88
N ASP A 221 -9.71 16.52 -9.22
CA ASP A 221 -10.97 17.12 -8.81
C ASP A 221 -11.82 17.35 -10.05
N LYS A 222 -13.02 16.77 -10.06
CA LYS A 222 -13.99 16.90 -11.17
C LYS A 222 -14.68 18.27 -11.20
N ASP A 223 -14.31 19.19 -10.29
CA ASP A 223 -15.11 20.38 -9.97
C ASP A 223 -14.56 21.70 -10.51
N GLU A 224 -13.57 21.72 -11.42
CA GLU A 224 -13.06 22.99 -11.98
C GLU A 224 -13.54 23.36 -13.38
N ASP A 225 -14.50 22.63 -13.98
CA ASP A 225 -14.96 22.91 -15.36
C ASP A 225 -16.41 23.46 -15.47
N GLU A 226 -16.98 24.03 -14.42
CA GLU A 226 -18.25 24.76 -14.52
C GLU A 226 -18.12 26.20 -14.02
N THR A 227 -17.31 27.01 -14.70
CA THR A 227 -17.53 28.46 -14.70
C THR A 227 -18.17 28.82 -16.05
N PRO A 228 -19.45 29.16 -16.11
CA PRO A 228 -20.05 29.71 -17.34
C PRO A 228 -19.36 31.05 -17.61
N ALA A 229 -18.85 31.23 -18.82
CA ALA A 229 -18.48 32.54 -19.31
C ALA A 229 -19.74 33.42 -19.28
N GLU A 230 -19.77 34.39 -18.38
CA GLU A 230 -20.76 35.49 -18.42
C GLU A 230 -20.42 36.38 -19.61
N GLU A 231 -21.44 36.62 -20.44
CA GLU A 231 -21.49 37.57 -21.57
C GLU A 231 -21.30 39.02 -21.14
#